data_e638699f9456908d994ffdb63a8819e2
#
_entry.id   e638699f9456908d994ffdb63a8819e2
#
_cell.length_a   1.000
_cell.length_b   1.000
_cell.length_c   1.000
_cell.angle_alpha   90.00
_cell.angle_beta   90.00
_cell.angle_gamma   90.00
#
_symmetry.space_group_name_H-M   'P 1'
#
loop_
_entity.id
_entity.type
_entity.pdbx_description
1 polymer ?
#
loop_
_entity_poly.entity_id
_entity_poly.type
_entity_poly.pdbx_seq_one_letter_code
_entity_poly.pdbx_strand_id
1 'polypeptide(L)'
;SDKIIEMIDVNKWFGDFQVLKNINLTVSSKQKIVVCGPSGSGKSTLIRCINRLEEHQKGKIVVDGIELSENTKNIEQVRAEVGMVFQQFNLFPHLSILDNCTLALIWVKKMPKQKAEELALKHLKRVQILDQVKKFPGQLSGGQQQRAAIARALCMEPKIMLFDEPTSALDPEMIKEVLDVMVNLAKGGMTMIVVTHEMGFAKEVADEVIFMDEGMIVERAPTKDFFANPKNDR
;
A
#
# COMPACT_ATOMS: atom_id res chain seq x y z
N SER A 1 -15.85 -13.85 9.03
CA SER A 1 -14.85 -12.82 8.73
C SER A 1 -14.33 -13.04 7.31
N ASP A 2 -14.48 -12.02 6.46
CA ASP A 2 -14.04 -12.09 5.08
C ASP A 2 -12.52 -11.91 5.00
N LYS A 3 -11.80 -13.02 4.90
CA LYS A 3 -10.36 -13.02 4.66
C LYS A 3 -10.11 -12.50 3.24
N ILE A 4 -9.52 -11.32 3.11
CA ILE A 4 -9.23 -10.73 1.81
C ILE A 4 -7.82 -11.06 1.32
N ILE A 5 -6.88 -11.26 2.24
CA ILE A 5 -5.52 -11.71 1.94
C ILE A 5 -5.18 -12.89 2.84
N GLU A 6 -4.58 -13.93 2.24
CA GLU A 6 -4.11 -15.07 2.97
C GLU A 6 -2.75 -15.53 2.41
N MET A 7 -1.75 -15.56 3.28
CA MET A 7 -0.42 -16.06 2.96
C MET A 7 -0.17 -17.31 3.83
N ILE A 8 0.16 -18.42 3.19
CA ILE A 8 0.37 -19.70 3.88
C ILE A 8 1.76 -20.22 3.51
N ASP A 9 2.64 -20.32 4.49
CA ASP A 9 4.00 -20.82 4.35
C ASP A 9 4.75 -20.23 3.18
N VAL A 10 4.67 -18.90 3.01
CA VAL A 10 5.27 -18.19 1.90
C VAL A 10 6.77 -18.05 2.09
N ASN A 11 7.52 -18.49 1.09
CA ASN A 11 8.98 -18.38 1.03
C ASN A 11 9.38 -17.71 -0.27
N LYS A 12 10.33 -16.78 -0.16
CA LYS A 12 10.82 -15.98 -1.30
C LYS A 12 12.33 -15.90 -1.27
N TRP A 13 12.95 -16.14 -2.41
CA TRP A 13 14.40 -15.99 -2.64
C TRP A 13 14.68 -14.99 -3.76
N PHE A 14 15.78 -14.26 -3.62
CA PHE A 14 16.44 -13.57 -4.72
C PHE A 14 17.78 -14.29 -4.96
N GLY A 15 17.85 -15.07 -6.05
CA GLY A 15 18.97 -15.98 -6.25
C GLY A 15 19.04 -17.01 -5.11
N ASP A 16 20.17 -17.06 -4.43
CA ASP A 16 20.38 -17.98 -3.30
C ASP A 16 20.00 -17.36 -1.94
N PHE A 17 19.68 -16.06 -1.91
CA PHE A 17 19.34 -15.36 -0.68
C PHE A 17 17.85 -15.43 -0.39
N GLN A 18 17.51 -16.02 0.75
CA GLN A 18 16.12 -16.12 1.17
C GLN A 18 15.68 -14.84 1.89
N VAL A 19 14.71 -14.13 1.31
CA VAL A 19 14.18 -12.86 1.82
C VAL A 19 12.97 -13.04 2.73
N LEU A 20 12.08 -14.00 2.40
CA LEU A 20 10.91 -14.33 3.20
C LEU A 20 10.96 -15.80 3.60
N LYS A 21 10.71 -16.06 4.88
CA LYS A 21 10.82 -17.39 5.48
C LYS A 21 9.53 -17.76 6.20
N ASN A 22 8.81 -18.73 5.65
CA ASN A 22 7.60 -19.30 6.24
C ASN A 22 6.61 -18.23 6.72
N ILE A 23 6.26 -17.32 5.83
CA ILE A 23 5.34 -16.23 6.16
C ILE A 23 3.90 -16.76 6.18
N ASN A 24 3.25 -16.59 7.32
CA ASN A 24 1.84 -16.85 7.51
C ASN A 24 1.16 -15.56 7.93
N LEU A 25 0.19 -15.11 7.14
CA LEU A 25 -0.49 -13.83 7.35
C LEU A 25 -1.92 -13.93 6.83
N THR A 26 -2.86 -13.48 7.63
CA THR A 26 -4.26 -13.34 7.23
C THR A 26 -4.70 -11.91 7.46
N VAL A 27 -5.31 -11.31 6.46
CA VAL A 27 -5.88 -9.96 6.54
C VAL A 27 -7.37 -10.04 6.23
N SER A 28 -8.18 -9.52 7.14
CA SER A 28 -9.62 -9.44 6.96
C SER A 28 -10.00 -8.11 6.28
N SER A 29 -11.14 -8.11 5.59
CA SER A 29 -11.69 -6.90 4.98
C SER A 29 -11.85 -5.80 6.03
N LYS A 30 -11.49 -4.58 5.67
CA LYS A 30 -11.48 -3.36 6.52
C LYS A 30 -10.43 -3.35 7.61
N GLN A 31 -9.58 -4.35 7.70
CA GLN A 31 -8.49 -4.38 8.67
C GLN A 31 -7.34 -3.46 8.22
N LYS A 32 -6.70 -2.79 9.18
CA LYS A 32 -5.52 -1.95 8.97
C LYS A 32 -4.36 -2.58 9.70
N ILE A 33 -3.34 -2.97 8.97
CA ILE A 33 -2.15 -3.63 9.51
C ILE A 33 -0.93 -2.77 9.23
N VAL A 34 -0.14 -2.51 10.26
CA VAL A 34 1.17 -1.87 10.13
C VAL A 34 2.25 -2.92 10.24
N VAL A 35 3.19 -2.90 9.31
CA VAL A 35 4.38 -3.76 9.29
C VAL A 35 5.60 -2.89 9.56
N CYS A 36 6.36 -3.24 10.59
CA CYS A 36 7.59 -2.54 10.96
C CYS A 36 8.73 -3.54 11.17
N GLY A 37 9.92 -3.03 11.41
CA GLY A 37 11.13 -3.84 11.61
C GLY A 37 12.35 -3.19 10.95
N PRO A 38 13.55 -3.76 11.17
CA PRO A 38 14.79 -3.22 10.62
C PRO A 38 14.79 -3.17 9.08
N SER A 39 15.61 -2.29 8.52
CA SER A 39 15.87 -2.27 7.08
C SER A 39 16.40 -3.63 6.63
N GLY A 40 15.92 -4.11 5.47
CA GLY A 40 16.32 -5.41 4.94
C GLY A 40 15.64 -6.61 5.60
N SER A 41 14.61 -6.40 6.42
CA SER A 41 13.89 -7.51 7.08
C SER A 41 12.83 -8.19 6.21
N GLY A 42 12.62 -7.71 4.98
CA GLY A 42 11.67 -8.31 4.03
C GLY A 42 10.30 -7.64 3.96
N LYS A 43 10.10 -6.51 4.63
CA LYS A 43 8.81 -5.80 4.69
C LYS A 43 8.27 -5.41 3.32
N SER A 44 9.10 -4.74 2.52
CA SER A 44 8.71 -4.31 1.17
C SER A 44 8.46 -5.49 0.25
N THR A 45 9.27 -6.54 0.34
CA THR A 45 9.08 -7.76 -0.44
C THR A 45 7.77 -8.45 -0.08
N LEU A 46 7.42 -8.48 1.21
CA LEU A 46 6.17 -9.04 1.68
C LEU A 46 4.97 -8.43 0.94
N ILE A 47 4.86 -7.11 0.95
CA ILE A 47 3.71 -6.45 0.33
C ILE A 47 3.76 -6.51 -1.19
N ARG A 48 4.94 -6.52 -1.81
CA ARG A 48 5.08 -6.68 -3.27
C ARG A 48 4.72 -8.06 -3.78
N CYS A 49 4.71 -9.06 -2.92
CA CYS A 49 4.19 -10.38 -3.26
C CYS A 49 2.66 -10.38 -3.36
N ILE A 50 1.97 -9.49 -2.66
CA ILE A 50 0.50 -9.43 -2.64
C ILE A 50 -0.06 -8.96 -4.00
N ASN A 51 0.58 -8.01 -4.66
CA ASN A 51 0.18 -7.55 -6.00
C ASN A 51 1.00 -8.20 -7.12
N ARG A 52 1.82 -9.19 -6.78
CA ARG A 52 2.70 -9.94 -7.68
C ARG A 52 3.71 -9.07 -8.44
N LEU A 53 4.14 -7.97 -7.86
CA LEU A 53 5.35 -7.26 -8.33
C LEU A 53 6.59 -8.10 -8.05
N GLU A 54 6.55 -8.93 -7.02
CA GLU A 54 7.53 -9.97 -6.74
C GLU A 54 6.83 -11.33 -6.70
N GLU A 55 7.48 -12.36 -7.21
CA GLU A 55 6.94 -13.71 -7.26
C GLU A 55 7.51 -14.57 -6.14
N HIS A 56 6.64 -15.16 -5.34
CA HIS A 56 7.06 -16.12 -4.31
C HIS A 56 7.37 -17.48 -4.97
N GLN A 57 8.32 -18.23 -4.41
CA GLN A 57 8.70 -19.55 -4.93
C GLN A 57 8.00 -20.70 -4.24
N LYS A 58 7.71 -20.57 -2.93
CA LYS A 58 7.00 -21.61 -2.15
C LYS A 58 5.90 -21.00 -1.34
N GLY A 59 4.89 -21.80 -1.05
CA GLY A 59 3.72 -21.39 -0.29
C GLY A 59 2.59 -20.90 -1.17
N LYS A 60 1.57 -20.36 -0.54
CA LYS A 60 0.34 -19.98 -1.19
C LYS A 60 -0.05 -18.55 -0.80
N ILE A 61 -0.39 -17.74 -1.79
CA ILE A 61 -0.94 -16.39 -1.58
C ILE A 61 -2.29 -16.31 -2.27
N VAL A 62 -3.32 -15.97 -1.51
CA VAL A 62 -4.68 -15.77 -2.03
C VAL A 62 -5.09 -14.33 -1.77
N VAL A 63 -5.53 -13.63 -2.80
CA VAL A 63 -6.00 -12.25 -2.72
C VAL A 63 -7.42 -12.21 -3.28
N ASP A 64 -8.37 -11.82 -2.45
CA ASP A 64 -9.80 -11.75 -2.79
C ASP A 64 -10.28 -13.04 -3.48
N GLY A 65 -9.92 -14.19 -2.92
CA GLY A 65 -10.30 -15.51 -3.42
C GLY A 65 -9.49 -16.02 -4.61
N ILE A 66 -8.53 -15.25 -5.12
CA ILE A 66 -7.70 -15.62 -6.27
C ILE A 66 -6.31 -16.03 -5.81
N GLU A 67 -5.92 -17.26 -6.09
CA GLU A 67 -4.56 -17.73 -5.81
C GLU A 67 -3.57 -17.15 -6.82
N LEU A 68 -2.50 -16.54 -6.32
CA LEU A 68 -1.43 -15.99 -7.14
C LEU A 68 -0.47 -17.11 -7.57
N SER A 69 -0.31 -17.31 -8.88
CA SER A 69 0.59 -18.31 -9.46
C SER A 69 1.13 -17.83 -10.80
N GLU A 70 2.09 -18.56 -11.36
CA GLU A 70 2.64 -18.28 -12.69
C GLU A 70 1.56 -18.31 -13.79
N ASN A 71 0.53 -19.11 -13.59
CA ASN A 71 -0.56 -19.29 -14.55
C ASN A 71 -1.79 -18.46 -14.21
N THR A 72 -1.63 -17.37 -13.46
CA THR A 72 -2.76 -16.55 -13.05
C THR A 72 -3.31 -15.78 -14.24
N LYS A 73 -4.38 -16.29 -14.84
CA LYS A 73 -5.10 -15.59 -15.92
C LYS A 73 -5.76 -14.29 -15.43
N ASN A 74 -5.90 -14.16 -14.11
CA ASN A 74 -6.64 -13.08 -13.46
C ASN A 74 -5.71 -12.08 -12.76
N ILE A 75 -4.42 -12.05 -13.12
CA ILE A 75 -3.46 -11.14 -12.45
C ILE A 75 -3.84 -9.67 -12.62
N GLU A 76 -4.38 -9.31 -13.77
CA GLU A 76 -4.85 -7.93 -14.03
C GLU A 76 -6.02 -7.57 -13.11
N GLN A 77 -6.92 -8.52 -12.85
CA GLN A 77 -8.02 -8.32 -11.90
C GLN A 77 -7.50 -8.10 -10.48
N VAL A 78 -6.53 -8.91 -10.05
CA VAL A 78 -5.90 -8.75 -8.74
C VAL A 78 -5.24 -7.38 -8.63
N ARG A 79 -4.46 -6.99 -9.64
CA ARG A 79 -3.76 -5.69 -9.66
C ARG A 79 -4.73 -4.51 -9.68
N ALA A 80 -5.90 -4.65 -10.28
CA ALA A 80 -6.93 -3.62 -10.27
C ALA A 80 -7.56 -3.45 -8.87
N GLU A 81 -7.60 -4.52 -8.07
CA GLU A 81 -8.17 -4.52 -6.71
C GLU A 81 -7.17 -4.11 -5.63
N VAL A 82 -5.88 -4.08 -5.96
CA VAL A 82 -4.80 -3.77 -5.02
C VAL A 82 -4.09 -2.51 -5.46
N GLY A 83 -4.35 -1.41 -4.78
CA GLY A 83 -3.62 -0.16 -4.97
C GLY A 83 -2.28 -0.19 -4.27
N MET A 84 -1.28 0.42 -4.87
CA MET A 84 0.08 0.47 -4.34
C MET A 84 0.62 1.89 -4.32
N VAL A 85 1.15 2.31 -3.17
CA VAL A 85 1.82 3.60 -2.98
C VAL A 85 3.25 3.32 -2.55
N PHE A 86 4.20 3.86 -3.31
CA PHE A 86 5.63 3.62 -3.11
C PHE A 86 6.30 4.75 -2.32
N GLN A 87 7.49 4.48 -1.81
CA GLN A 87 8.35 5.48 -1.19
C GLN A 87 8.65 6.65 -2.14
N GLN A 88 8.96 6.34 -3.40
CA GLN A 88 9.08 7.32 -4.46
C GLN A 88 7.73 7.39 -5.18
N PHE A 89 7.26 8.59 -5.44
CA PHE A 89 5.88 8.88 -5.86
C PHE A 89 5.49 8.24 -7.20
N ASN A 90 6.45 8.02 -8.09
CA ASN A 90 6.28 7.37 -9.40
C ASN A 90 5.22 8.01 -10.30
N LEU A 91 5.05 9.33 -10.17
CA LEU A 91 4.19 10.07 -11.08
C LEU A 91 4.88 10.27 -12.43
N PHE A 92 4.09 10.29 -13.50
CA PHE A 92 4.61 10.60 -14.83
C PHE A 92 4.91 12.10 -14.91
N PRO A 93 6.20 12.50 -15.05
CA PRO A 93 6.58 13.91 -14.96
C PRO A 93 6.08 14.76 -16.12
N HIS A 94 5.76 14.15 -17.24
CA HIS A 94 5.27 14.82 -18.46
C HIS A 94 3.74 14.95 -18.51
N LEU A 95 3.03 14.42 -17.51
CA LEU A 95 1.57 14.53 -17.39
C LEU A 95 1.20 15.46 -16.24
N SER A 96 0.09 16.18 -16.40
CA SER A 96 -0.49 16.93 -15.28
C SER A 96 -0.90 16.00 -14.15
N ILE A 97 -1.17 16.54 -12.98
CA ILE A 97 -1.69 15.76 -11.85
C ILE A 97 -3.03 15.10 -12.22
N LEU A 98 -3.91 15.83 -12.89
CA LEU A 98 -5.17 15.27 -13.35
C LEU A 98 -4.95 14.09 -14.32
N ASP A 99 -4.08 14.26 -15.30
CA ASP A 99 -3.81 13.23 -16.31
C ASP A 99 -3.11 12.01 -15.69
N ASN A 100 -2.27 12.19 -14.69
CA ASN A 100 -1.71 11.08 -13.90
C ASN A 100 -2.81 10.22 -13.29
N CYS A 101 -3.87 10.83 -12.81
CA CYS A 101 -4.99 10.12 -12.18
C CYS A 101 -5.96 9.49 -13.18
N THR A 102 -6.12 10.08 -14.36
CA THR A 102 -7.11 9.62 -15.36
C THR A 102 -6.57 8.59 -16.34
N LEU A 103 -5.24 8.51 -16.52
CA LEU A 103 -4.62 7.70 -17.56
C LEU A 103 -5.08 6.23 -17.53
N ALA A 104 -4.99 5.59 -16.37
CA ALA A 104 -5.38 4.19 -16.24
C ALA A 104 -6.90 4.00 -16.40
N LEU A 105 -7.69 4.96 -15.95
CA LEU A 105 -9.14 4.91 -16.09
C LEU A 105 -9.56 4.92 -17.57
N ILE A 106 -8.89 5.73 -18.37
CA ILE A 106 -9.19 5.87 -19.79
C ILE A 106 -8.66 4.68 -20.58
N TRP A 107 -7.40 4.31 -20.36
CA TRP A 107 -6.72 3.29 -21.17
C TRP A 107 -7.01 1.86 -20.74
N VAL A 108 -7.10 1.60 -19.45
CA VAL A 108 -7.32 0.24 -18.91
C VAL A 108 -8.80 -0.04 -18.73
N LYS A 109 -9.53 0.83 -18.03
CA LYS A 109 -10.97 0.66 -17.78
C LYS A 109 -11.85 1.15 -18.90
N LYS A 110 -11.29 1.76 -19.95
CA LYS A 110 -12.04 2.29 -21.09
C LYS A 110 -13.15 3.27 -20.70
N MET A 111 -12.89 4.02 -19.62
CA MET A 111 -13.82 5.01 -19.10
C MET A 111 -13.83 6.24 -20.01
N PRO A 112 -15.01 6.85 -20.31
CA PRO A 112 -15.05 8.12 -21.01
C PRO A 112 -14.28 9.20 -20.25
N LYS A 113 -13.57 10.08 -20.99
CA LYS A 113 -12.70 11.11 -20.40
C LYS A 113 -13.41 11.94 -19.34
N GLN A 114 -14.64 12.37 -19.60
CA GLN A 114 -15.42 13.18 -18.67
C GLN A 114 -15.65 12.45 -17.34
N LYS A 115 -16.03 11.19 -17.37
CA LYS A 115 -16.21 10.37 -16.17
C LYS A 115 -14.90 10.15 -15.43
N ALA A 116 -13.81 9.89 -16.17
CA ALA A 116 -12.49 9.71 -15.57
C ALA A 116 -12.04 10.97 -14.84
N GLU A 117 -12.25 12.14 -15.42
CA GLU A 117 -11.91 13.42 -14.79
C GLU A 117 -12.77 13.69 -13.55
N GLU A 118 -14.05 13.42 -13.58
CA GLU A 118 -14.94 13.57 -12.42
C GLU A 118 -14.47 12.70 -11.24
N LEU A 119 -14.14 11.45 -11.53
CA LEU A 119 -13.63 10.51 -10.52
C LEU A 119 -12.28 10.95 -9.97
N ALA A 120 -11.38 11.37 -10.85
CA ALA A 120 -10.06 11.88 -10.45
C ALA A 120 -10.19 13.12 -9.56
N LEU A 121 -11.04 14.06 -9.91
CA LEU A 121 -11.28 15.28 -9.11
C LEU A 121 -11.84 14.94 -7.74
N LYS A 122 -12.73 13.95 -7.65
CA LYS A 122 -13.26 13.47 -6.37
C LYS A 122 -12.13 13.01 -5.44
N HIS A 123 -11.20 12.18 -5.95
CA HIS A 123 -10.10 11.67 -5.14
C HIS A 123 -9.02 12.71 -4.87
N LEU A 124 -8.75 13.61 -5.81
CA LEU A 124 -7.84 14.72 -5.60
C LEU A 124 -8.36 15.69 -4.52
N LYS A 125 -9.67 15.91 -4.47
CA LYS A 125 -10.31 16.65 -3.39
C LYS A 125 -10.15 15.92 -2.06
N ARG A 126 -10.35 14.61 -2.05
CA ARG A 126 -10.22 13.76 -0.86
C ARG A 126 -8.82 13.84 -0.24
N VAL A 127 -7.78 13.94 -1.06
CA VAL A 127 -6.40 14.10 -0.59
C VAL A 127 -5.95 15.55 -0.48
N GLN A 128 -6.87 16.50 -0.65
CA GLN A 128 -6.68 17.93 -0.42
C GLN A 128 -5.65 18.62 -1.33
N ILE A 129 -5.62 18.24 -2.61
CA ILE A 129 -4.79 18.88 -3.63
C ILE A 129 -5.57 19.29 -4.89
N LEU A 130 -6.87 19.53 -4.74
CA LEU A 130 -7.73 19.88 -5.86
C LEU A 130 -7.27 21.13 -6.62
N ASP A 131 -6.66 22.08 -5.93
CA ASP A 131 -6.10 23.31 -6.51
C ASP A 131 -4.84 23.09 -7.35
N GLN A 132 -4.25 21.89 -7.32
CA GLN A 132 -3.01 21.55 -8.01
C GLN A 132 -3.23 20.70 -9.29
N VAL A 133 -4.47 20.46 -9.70
CA VAL A 133 -4.81 19.45 -10.73
C VAL A 133 -4.19 19.72 -12.09
N LYS A 134 -3.96 21.01 -12.44
CA LYS A 134 -3.39 21.40 -13.73
C LYS A 134 -1.87 21.48 -13.73
N LYS A 135 -1.25 21.34 -12.56
CA LYS A 135 0.21 21.40 -12.42
C LYS A 135 0.84 20.05 -12.77
N PHE A 136 2.13 20.09 -13.04
CA PHE A 136 2.95 18.90 -13.27
C PHE A 136 3.69 18.50 -11.98
N PRO A 137 4.09 17.23 -11.82
CA PRO A 137 4.76 16.78 -10.60
C PRO A 137 5.95 17.63 -10.16
N GLY A 138 6.79 18.10 -11.10
CA GLY A 138 7.94 18.92 -10.79
C GLY A 138 7.62 20.30 -10.18
N GLN A 139 6.37 20.72 -10.22
CA GLN A 139 5.89 21.99 -9.64
C GLN A 139 5.34 21.80 -8.22
N LEU A 140 5.34 20.58 -7.70
CA LEU A 140 4.74 20.24 -6.42
C LEU A 140 5.77 19.83 -5.38
N SER A 141 5.44 20.03 -4.09
CA SER A 141 6.23 19.48 -2.99
C SER A 141 6.18 17.94 -3.01
N GLY A 142 7.11 17.29 -2.31
CA GLY A 142 7.10 15.85 -2.15
C GLY A 142 5.81 15.34 -1.51
N GLY A 143 5.30 16.03 -0.50
CA GLY A 143 4.04 15.68 0.15
C GLY A 143 2.84 15.80 -0.78
N GLN A 144 2.79 16.85 -1.61
CA GLN A 144 1.75 17.01 -2.64
C GLN A 144 1.85 15.90 -3.70
N GLN A 145 3.06 15.57 -4.15
CA GLN A 145 3.27 14.48 -5.10
C GLN A 145 2.82 13.14 -4.52
N GLN A 146 3.13 12.86 -3.27
CA GLN A 146 2.70 11.62 -2.63
C GLN A 146 1.18 11.55 -2.48
N ARG A 147 0.54 12.66 -2.12
CA ARG A 147 -0.92 12.70 -2.07
C ARG A 147 -1.54 12.48 -3.45
N ALA A 148 -0.93 13.03 -4.51
CA ALA A 148 -1.34 12.76 -5.88
C ALA A 148 -1.21 11.26 -6.24
N ALA A 149 -0.11 10.62 -5.83
CA ALA A 149 0.09 9.18 -6.02
C ALA A 149 -0.98 8.36 -5.29
N ILE A 150 -1.36 8.76 -4.09
CA ILE A 150 -2.47 8.13 -3.34
C ILE A 150 -3.79 8.30 -4.10
N ALA A 151 -4.09 9.51 -4.57
CA ALA A 151 -5.30 9.77 -5.36
C ALA A 151 -5.34 8.94 -6.65
N ARG A 152 -4.21 8.81 -7.35
CA ARG A 152 -4.10 7.98 -8.55
C ARG A 152 -4.46 6.52 -8.25
N ALA A 153 -3.94 5.97 -7.15
CA ALA A 153 -4.28 4.61 -6.73
C ALA A 153 -5.76 4.48 -6.38
N LEU A 154 -6.33 5.45 -5.68
CA LEU A 154 -7.75 5.46 -5.30
C LEU A 154 -8.69 5.54 -6.49
N CYS A 155 -8.26 6.16 -7.60
CA CYS A 155 -9.07 6.26 -8.82
C CYS A 155 -9.44 4.90 -9.40
N MET A 156 -8.59 3.88 -9.22
CA MET A 156 -8.90 2.52 -9.64
C MET A 156 -9.92 1.82 -8.74
N GLU A 157 -10.36 2.48 -7.68
CA GLU A 157 -11.30 1.96 -6.68
C GLU A 157 -10.89 0.60 -6.12
N PRO A 158 -9.65 0.51 -5.57
CA PRO A 158 -9.13 -0.75 -5.06
C PRO A 158 -9.85 -1.18 -3.79
N LYS A 159 -9.87 -2.48 -3.55
CA LYS A 159 -10.37 -3.06 -2.29
C LYS A 159 -9.32 -3.01 -1.19
N ILE A 160 -8.05 -2.98 -1.58
CA ILE A 160 -6.90 -3.01 -0.67
C ILE A 160 -5.93 -1.93 -1.09
N MET A 161 -5.40 -1.18 -0.12
CA MET A 161 -4.30 -0.24 -0.34
C MET A 161 -3.05 -0.72 0.38
N LEU A 162 -1.95 -0.85 -0.38
CA LEU A 162 -0.64 -1.17 0.13
C LEU A 162 0.24 0.08 0.11
N PHE A 163 0.90 0.36 1.22
CA PHE A 163 1.81 1.51 1.35
C PHE A 163 3.21 1.00 1.71
N ASP A 164 4.18 1.29 0.85
CA ASP A 164 5.57 0.89 1.04
C ASP A 164 6.40 2.10 1.47
N GLU A 165 6.50 2.33 2.78
CA GLU A 165 7.22 3.44 3.39
C GLU A 165 6.86 4.80 2.73
N PRO A 166 5.58 5.20 2.76
CA PRO A 166 5.09 6.32 1.95
C PRO A 166 5.65 7.68 2.35
N THR A 167 6.23 7.79 3.55
CA THR A 167 6.78 9.06 4.09
C THR A 167 8.30 9.10 4.15
N SER A 168 9.00 8.02 3.78
CA SER A 168 10.45 7.92 3.95
C SER A 168 11.26 8.91 3.10
N ALA A 169 10.74 9.32 1.95
CA ALA A 169 11.40 10.27 1.06
C ALA A 169 10.99 11.73 1.31
N LEU A 170 10.22 11.98 2.37
CA LEU A 170 9.66 13.31 2.65
C LEU A 170 10.45 14.03 3.74
N ASP A 171 10.51 15.37 3.62
CA ASP A 171 10.96 16.22 4.70
C ASP A 171 9.97 16.17 5.87
N PRO A 172 10.42 16.33 7.12
CA PRO A 172 9.57 16.19 8.31
C PRO A 172 8.28 17.01 8.28
N GLU A 173 8.31 18.23 7.73
CA GLU A 173 7.13 19.08 7.63
C GLU A 173 6.06 18.55 6.66
N MET A 174 6.42 17.67 5.74
CA MET A 174 5.51 17.10 4.75
C MET A 174 4.89 15.78 5.21
N ILE A 175 5.51 15.11 6.18
CA ILE A 175 5.08 13.80 6.65
C ILE A 175 3.66 13.85 7.20
N LYS A 176 3.35 14.86 7.99
CA LYS A 176 2.03 15.00 8.63
C LYS A 176 0.91 15.06 7.61
N GLU A 177 1.07 15.80 6.53
CA GLU A 177 0.06 15.94 5.47
C GLU A 177 -0.32 14.58 4.85
N VAL A 178 0.68 13.76 4.59
CA VAL A 178 0.48 12.43 4.01
C VAL A 178 -0.14 11.48 5.02
N LEU A 179 0.33 11.48 6.26
CA LEU A 179 -0.24 10.65 7.32
C LEU A 179 -1.69 11.01 7.61
N ASP A 180 -2.06 12.28 7.60
CA ASP A 180 -3.44 12.73 7.82
C ASP A 180 -4.37 12.16 6.73
N VAL A 181 -3.94 12.15 5.48
CA VAL A 181 -4.68 11.50 4.38
C VAL A 181 -4.85 10.01 4.63
N MET A 182 -3.78 9.32 5.04
CA MET A 182 -3.83 7.89 5.33
C MET A 182 -4.73 7.57 6.52
N VAL A 183 -4.74 8.41 7.55
CA VAL A 183 -5.64 8.29 8.70
C VAL A 183 -7.10 8.39 8.24
N ASN A 184 -7.41 9.36 7.38
CA ASN A 184 -8.77 9.52 6.85
C ASN A 184 -9.21 8.31 6.02
N LEU A 185 -8.33 7.75 5.22
CA LEU A 185 -8.61 6.51 4.48
C LEU A 185 -8.90 5.35 5.42
N ALA A 186 -8.11 5.18 6.46
CA ALA A 186 -8.27 4.14 7.46
C ALA A 186 -9.62 4.27 8.18
N LYS A 187 -9.95 5.46 8.64
CA LYS A 187 -11.24 5.75 9.30
C LYS A 187 -12.43 5.56 8.37
N GLY A 188 -12.24 5.73 7.08
CA GLY A 188 -13.25 5.49 6.06
C GLY A 188 -13.51 4.02 5.75
N GLY A 189 -12.80 3.08 6.38
CA GLY A 189 -13.02 1.65 6.23
C GLY A 189 -12.16 0.96 5.16
N MET A 190 -11.14 1.62 4.63
CA MET A 190 -10.22 1.02 3.66
C MET A 190 -9.41 -0.10 4.30
N THR A 191 -9.31 -1.26 3.62
CA THR A 191 -8.35 -2.30 3.99
C THR A 191 -6.95 -1.83 3.62
N MET A 192 -6.03 -1.83 4.58
CA MET A 192 -4.70 -1.27 4.38
C MET A 192 -3.63 -2.17 4.99
N ILE A 193 -2.51 -2.31 4.28
CA ILE A 193 -1.25 -2.80 4.84
C ILE A 193 -0.21 -1.70 4.61
N VAL A 194 0.39 -1.23 5.70
CA VAL A 194 1.30 -0.09 5.68
C VAL A 194 2.65 -0.50 6.25
N VAL A 195 3.68 -0.49 5.42
CA VAL A 195 5.07 -0.60 5.87
C VAL A 195 5.53 0.80 6.27
N THR A 196 5.80 1.01 7.54
CA THR A 196 6.17 2.33 8.06
C THR A 196 6.91 2.24 9.39
N HIS A 197 7.69 3.27 9.69
CA HIS A 197 8.29 3.50 11.00
C HIS A 197 7.49 4.54 11.82
N GLU A 198 6.39 5.03 11.28
CA GLU A 198 5.55 6.05 11.92
C GLU A 198 4.62 5.42 12.96
N MET A 199 5.15 5.25 14.17
CA MET A 199 4.42 4.56 15.25
C MET A 199 3.22 5.34 15.77
N GLY A 200 3.23 6.65 15.68
CA GLY A 200 2.06 7.49 15.98
C GLY A 200 0.87 7.16 15.08
N PHE A 201 1.13 6.96 13.78
CA PHE A 201 0.12 6.50 12.84
C PHE A 201 -0.42 5.11 13.22
N ALA A 202 0.50 4.17 13.54
CA ALA A 202 0.11 2.82 13.94
C ALA A 202 -0.80 2.85 15.17
N LYS A 203 -0.44 3.62 16.20
CA LYS A 203 -1.25 3.75 17.43
C LYS A 203 -2.64 4.31 17.16
N GLU A 204 -2.74 5.23 16.21
CA GLU A 204 -4.01 5.92 15.93
C GLU A 204 -5.00 5.04 15.16
N VAL A 205 -4.55 4.28 14.14
CA VAL A 205 -5.48 3.63 13.21
C VAL A 205 -5.26 2.13 13.00
N ALA A 206 -4.11 1.58 13.33
CA ALA A 206 -3.85 0.16 13.07
C ALA A 206 -4.64 -0.75 14.01
N ASP A 207 -5.21 -1.81 13.44
CA ASP A 207 -5.83 -2.88 14.22
C ASP A 207 -4.78 -3.82 14.81
N GLU A 208 -3.75 -4.11 14.02
CA GLU A 208 -2.63 -4.96 14.40
C GLU A 208 -1.30 -4.37 13.92
N VAL A 209 -0.24 -4.69 14.65
CA VAL A 209 1.13 -4.39 14.27
C VAL A 209 1.90 -5.70 14.11
N ILE A 210 2.67 -5.80 13.03
CA ILE A 210 3.53 -6.93 12.73
C ILE A 210 4.97 -6.43 12.76
N PHE A 211 5.83 -7.11 13.52
CA PHE A 211 7.25 -6.86 13.52
C PHE A 211 7.96 -7.96 12.74
N MET A 212 8.74 -7.56 11.74
CA MET A 212 9.56 -8.47 10.93
C MET A 212 11.04 -8.29 11.21
N ASP A 213 11.77 -9.39 11.21
CA ASP A 213 13.22 -9.41 11.28
C ASP A 213 13.74 -10.64 10.53
N GLU A 214 14.81 -10.46 9.77
CA GLU A 214 15.47 -11.52 9.00
C GLU A 214 14.51 -12.38 8.14
N GLY A 215 13.54 -11.74 7.52
CA GLY A 215 12.59 -12.40 6.62
C GLY A 215 11.45 -13.12 7.31
N MET A 216 11.33 -12.99 8.64
CA MET A 216 10.31 -13.67 9.42
C MET A 216 9.39 -12.67 10.14
N ILE A 217 8.15 -13.10 10.38
CA ILE A 217 7.26 -12.40 11.31
C ILE A 217 7.67 -12.86 12.71
N VAL A 218 8.26 -11.95 13.48
CA VAL A 218 8.77 -12.23 14.84
C VAL A 218 7.69 -11.98 15.88
N GLU A 219 6.85 -10.96 15.66
CA GLU A 219 5.76 -10.61 16.57
C GLU A 219 4.57 -10.14 15.75
N ARG A 220 3.38 -10.55 16.16
CA ARG A 220 2.10 -10.06 15.64
C ARG A 220 1.15 -9.92 16.80
N ALA A 221 0.59 -8.72 16.99
CA ALA A 221 -0.31 -8.45 18.10
C ALA A 221 -1.29 -7.32 17.75
N PRO A 222 -2.47 -7.31 18.41
CA PRO A 222 -3.32 -6.13 18.39
C PRO A 222 -2.52 -4.90 18.82
N THR A 223 -2.82 -3.75 18.25
CA THR A 223 -2.02 -2.54 18.46
C THR A 223 -1.84 -2.19 19.93
N LYS A 224 -2.90 -2.32 20.73
CA LYS A 224 -2.82 -2.05 22.18
C LYS A 224 -1.81 -2.95 22.88
N ASP A 225 -1.83 -4.24 22.55
CA ASP A 225 -0.94 -5.23 23.17
C ASP A 225 0.49 -5.06 22.71
N PHE A 226 0.68 -4.71 21.44
CA PHE A 226 2.01 -4.49 20.86
C PHE A 226 2.78 -3.40 21.60
N PHE A 227 2.14 -2.27 21.89
CA PHE A 227 2.79 -1.13 22.55
C PHE A 227 2.82 -1.25 24.08
N ALA A 228 1.90 -2.02 24.67
CA ALA A 228 1.88 -2.23 26.14
C ALA A 228 2.91 -3.27 26.59
N ASN A 229 3.12 -4.34 25.83
CA ASN A 229 4.01 -5.44 26.16
C ASN A 229 4.81 -5.88 24.93
N PRO A 230 5.77 -5.06 24.46
CA PRO A 230 6.60 -5.46 23.32
C PRO A 230 7.45 -6.68 23.69
N LYS A 231 7.33 -7.75 22.88
CA LYS A 231 8.12 -8.99 23.06
C LYS A 231 9.53 -8.88 22.50
N ASN A 232 9.83 -7.78 21.82
CA ASN A 232 11.11 -7.52 21.19
C ASN A 232 11.52 -6.06 21.46
N ASP A 233 12.73 -5.86 21.96
CA ASP A 233 13.26 -4.54 22.34
C ASP A 233 13.79 -3.72 21.15
N ARG A 234 13.59 -4.15 19.90
CA ARG A 234 14.12 -3.50 18.69
C ARG A 234 13.14 -2.54 18.05
#